data_f0c82d71d518ebf1ea8945baf11890f3
#
_entry.id   f0c82d71d518ebf1ea8945baf11890f3
#
_cell.length_a   1.000
_cell.length_b   1.000
_cell.length_c   1.000
_cell.angle_alpha   90.00
_cell.angle_beta   90.00
_cell.angle_gamma   90.00
#
_symmetry.space_group_name_H-M   'P 1'
#
loop_
_entity.id
_entity.type
_entity.pdbx_description
1 polymer ?
#
loop_
_entity_poly.entity_id
_entity_poly.type
_entity_poly.pdbx_seq_one_letter_code
_entity_poly.pdbx_strand_id
1 'polypeptide(L)'
;MKTITKIKHLTMVLLLAIFTATSVSATIKPATPPSNFKSLYATVNGVKIHYVIGGKGEPLLLVHGFGQNWYMWNRLLPELSKHFTVIAPDMRGVGESGKPAGGYDKKNMAVDMHELMKSLGYQHINLAGHDIGLMVAYAYAAQFPGDVKKLALMDALLPGIEPVWSQVKAQAWWFGFFGQPHSGEIVSGKVGLFFTDFWPTVGFQKNAFTVAERNEFIRAYSVPGATTGAFHWFGQFNQDAKDNVEFAKKKLPMPLLAMGSDHFAASFLAAHCKLVATNVQESIIKDSGHWVVQEQTAQVQKDLLDFFLK
;
A
#
# COMPACT_ATOMS: atom_id res chain seq x y z
N MET A 1 -90.98 -20.67 -1.03
CA MET A 1 -89.84 -21.56 -1.33
C MET A 1 -88.63 -20.68 -1.61
N LYS A 2 -87.70 -20.64 -0.66
CA LYS A 2 -86.45 -19.87 -0.79
C LYS A 2 -85.30 -20.86 -0.77
N THR A 3 -84.61 -20.99 -1.89
CA THR A 3 -83.44 -21.83 -2.07
C THR A 3 -82.19 -21.10 -1.51
N ILE A 4 -81.57 -21.69 -0.51
CA ILE A 4 -80.31 -21.13 0.09
C ILE A 4 -79.15 -21.81 -0.60
N THR A 5 -78.40 -21.03 -1.36
CA THR A 5 -77.17 -21.47 -2.00
C THR A 5 -76.04 -21.41 -1.00
N LYS A 6 -75.43 -22.55 -0.68
CA LYS A 6 -74.21 -22.62 0.19
C LYS A 6 -72.97 -22.26 -0.61
N ILE A 7 -72.31 -21.13 -0.22
CA ILE A 7 -70.98 -20.78 -0.70
C ILE A 7 -69.93 -21.55 0.11
N LYS A 8 -69.22 -22.45 -0.58
CA LYS A 8 -68.05 -23.13 0.02
C LYS A 8 -66.86 -22.15 -0.01
N HIS A 9 -66.38 -21.78 1.14
CA HIS A 9 -65.07 -21.04 1.25
C HIS A 9 -63.94 -22.03 1.00
N LEU A 10 -63.22 -21.86 -0.09
CA LEU A 10 -61.97 -22.55 -0.39
C LEU A 10 -60.83 -21.73 0.23
N THR A 11 -60.30 -22.19 1.36
CA THR A 11 -59.15 -21.56 2.01
C THR A 11 -57.87 -22.00 1.28
N MET A 12 -57.32 -21.12 0.45
CA MET A 12 -56.05 -21.34 -0.23
C MET A 12 -54.93 -21.04 0.74
N VAL A 13 -54.27 -22.05 1.27
CA VAL A 13 -53.04 -21.92 2.08
C VAL A 13 -51.88 -21.68 1.14
N LEU A 14 -51.39 -20.44 1.11
CA LEU A 14 -50.16 -20.04 0.37
C LEU A 14 -48.96 -20.46 1.21
N LEU A 15 -48.30 -21.56 0.89
CA LEU A 15 -47.00 -21.93 1.46
C LEU A 15 -45.95 -21.02 0.84
N LEU A 16 -45.51 -19.97 1.60
CA LEU A 16 -44.37 -19.14 1.27
C LEU A 16 -43.09 -19.92 1.62
N ALA A 17 -42.51 -20.59 0.64
CA ALA A 17 -41.18 -21.17 0.78
C ALA A 17 -40.14 -20.01 0.79
N ILE A 18 -39.68 -19.62 1.98
CA ILE A 18 -38.57 -18.68 2.14
C ILE A 18 -37.27 -19.42 1.76
N PHE A 19 -36.87 -19.29 0.50
CA PHE A 19 -35.51 -19.63 0.08
C PHE A 19 -34.55 -18.63 0.70
N THR A 20 -34.00 -18.93 1.85
CA THR A 20 -32.79 -18.24 2.34
C THR A 20 -31.64 -18.69 1.46
N ALA A 21 -31.36 -17.91 0.42
CA ALA A 21 -30.14 -18.03 -0.33
C ALA A 21 -29.00 -17.62 0.62
N THR A 22 -28.43 -18.59 1.33
CA THR A 22 -27.13 -18.41 1.98
C THR A 22 -26.09 -18.28 0.85
N SER A 23 -25.79 -17.04 0.48
CA SER A 23 -24.63 -16.76 -0.34
C SER A 23 -23.40 -17.17 0.48
N VAL A 24 -22.89 -18.38 0.25
CA VAL A 24 -21.56 -18.79 0.67
C VAL A 24 -20.59 -17.94 -0.16
N SER A 25 -20.27 -16.74 0.35
CA SER A 25 -19.16 -16.00 -0.16
C SER A 25 -17.90 -16.84 0.13
N ALA A 26 -17.37 -17.49 -0.90
CA ALA A 26 -16.10 -18.17 -0.78
C ALA A 26 -15.08 -17.11 -0.35
N THR A 27 -14.63 -17.19 0.91
CA THR A 27 -13.58 -16.30 1.42
C THR A 27 -12.31 -16.58 0.63
N ILE A 28 -11.95 -15.65 -0.25
CA ILE A 28 -10.70 -15.73 -1.00
C ILE A 28 -9.58 -15.73 0.04
N LYS A 29 -8.75 -16.79 0.04
CA LYS A 29 -7.62 -16.90 0.98
C LYS A 29 -6.56 -15.87 0.62
N PRO A 30 -5.81 -15.34 1.62
CA PRO A 30 -4.64 -14.51 1.38
C PRO A 30 -3.64 -15.18 0.45
N ALA A 31 -2.95 -14.41 -0.36
CA ALA A 31 -1.90 -14.91 -1.22
C ALA A 31 -0.81 -15.61 -0.40
N THR A 32 -0.29 -16.71 -0.94
CA THR A 32 0.81 -17.45 -0.33
C THR A 32 2.14 -16.87 -0.82
N PRO A 33 3.08 -16.54 0.07
CA PRO A 33 4.40 -16.07 -0.34
C PRO A 33 5.21 -17.21 -0.99
N PRO A 34 6.32 -16.91 -1.70
CA PRO A 34 7.25 -17.91 -2.20
C PRO A 34 7.69 -18.89 -1.11
N SER A 35 8.02 -20.13 -1.48
CA SER A 35 8.27 -21.25 -0.53
C SER A 35 9.39 -20.99 0.48
N ASN A 36 10.34 -20.10 0.15
CA ASN A 36 11.43 -19.68 1.05
C ASN A 36 11.05 -18.49 1.96
N PHE A 37 9.78 -18.05 1.94
CA PHE A 37 9.24 -17.00 2.79
C PHE A 37 8.24 -17.57 3.80
N LYS A 38 8.16 -16.89 4.94
CA LYS A 38 7.16 -17.14 5.99
C LYS A 38 6.21 -15.94 6.07
N SER A 39 4.93 -16.21 6.31
CA SER A 39 3.91 -15.22 6.63
C SER A 39 3.72 -15.22 8.14
N LEU A 40 3.99 -14.10 8.80
CA LEU A 40 4.08 -13.95 10.24
C LEU A 40 3.38 -12.66 10.72
N TYR A 41 3.28 -12.51 12.04
CA TYR A 41 2.71 -11.34 12.69
C TYR A 41 3.59 -10.87 13.83
N ALA A 42 3.65 -9.56 14.03
CA ALA A 42 4.21 -8.94 15.23
C ALA A 42 3.22 -7.90 15.78
N THR A 43 3.13 -7.74 17.09
CA THR A 43 2.39 -6.63 17.69
C THR A 43 3.39 -5.56 18.08
N VAL A 44 3.36 -4.44 17.37
CA VAL A 44 4.29 -3.32 17.49
C VAL A 44 3.51 -2.02 17.48
N ASN A 45 3.96 -1.03 18.24
CA ASN A 45 3.29 0.28 18.34
C ASN A 45 1.75 0.16 18.56
N GLY A 46 1.32 -0.82 19.35
CA GLY A 46 -0.08 -1.09 19.67
C GLY A 46 -0.92 -1.71 18.53
N VAL A 47 -0.30 -2.10 17.40
CA VAL A 47 -1.00 -2.68 16.25
C VAL A 47 -0.39 -4.03 15.88
N LYS A 48 -1.25 -5.00 15.54
CA LYS A 48 -0.82 -6.28 14.97
C LYS A 48 -0.45 -6.05 13.51
N ILE A 49 0.82 -6.20 13.16
CA ILE A 49 1.34 -6.05 11.79
C ILE A 49 1.60 -7.45 11.21
N HIS A 50 0.99 -7.72 10.06
CA HIS A 50 1.31 -8.86 9.21
C HIS A 50 2.53 -8.54 8.36
N TYR A 51 3.41 -9.50 8.14
CA TYR A 51 4.54 -9.38 7.22
C TYR A 51 4.94 -10.73 6.64
N VAL A 52 5.55 -10.69 5.47
CA VAL A 52 6.27 -11.84 4.91
C VAL A 52 7.77 -11.61 5.06
N ILE A 53 8.50 -12.67 5.39
CA ILE A 53 9.96 -12.63 5.59
C ILE A 53 10.62 -13.84 4.96
N GLY A 54 11.72 -13.62 4.24
CA GLY A 54 12.49 -14.70 3.62
C GLY A 54 13.84 -14.25 3.10
N GLY A 55 14.65 -15.21 2.68
CA GLY A 55 16.00 -14.97 2.21
C GLY A 55 17.04 -14.90 3.32
N LYS A 56 18.24 -14.42 2.97
CA LYS A 56 19.40 -14.28 3.88
C LYS A 56 20.27 -13.13 3.41
N GLY A 57 20.96 -12.51 4.36
CA GLY A 57 21.82 -11.35 4.11
C GLY A 57 21.35 -10.15 4.91
N GLU A 58 21.77 -8.96 4.49
CA GLU A 58 21.34 -7.71 5.14
C GLU A 58 19.83 -7.51 5.07
N PRO A 59 19.20 -6.91 6.10
CA PRO A 59 17.77 -6.67 6.09
C PRO A 59 17.37 -5.64 5.03
N LEU A 60 16.32 -5.97 4.27
CA LEU A 60 15.68 -5.09 3.31
C LEU A 60 14.18 -5.02 3.62
N LEU A 61 13.73 -3.85 4.06
CA LEU A 61 12.31 -3.58 4.32
C LEU A 61 11.66 -2.98 3.06
N LEU A 62 10.54 -3.56 2.62
CA LEU A 62 9.78 -3.15 1.44
C LEU A 62 8.39 -2.67 1.86
N VAL A 63 8.10 -1.37 1.75
CA VAL A 63 6.83 -0.77 2.18
C VAL A 63 5.95 -0.45 0.98
N HIS A 64 4.78 -1.09 0.92
CA HIS A 64 3.83 -0.96 -0.20
C HIS A 64 3.06 0.36 -0.18
N GLY A 65 2.33 0.65 -1.26
CA GLY A 65 1.45 1.81 -1.39
C GLY A 65 -0.04 1.51 -1.35
N PHE A 66 -0.83 2.53 -1.70
CA PHE A 66 -2.28 2.42 -1.82
C PHE A 66 -2.69 1.54 -3.00
N GLY A 67 -3.82 0.86 -2.88
CA GLY A 67 -4.35 -0.05 -3.90
C GLY A 67 -3.60 -1.39 -3.99
N GLN A 68 -2.62 -1.60 -3.13
CA GLN A 68 -1.77 -2.78 -3.06
C GLN A 68 -1.53 -3.20 -1.59
N ASN A 69 -0.84 -4.32 -1.39
CA ASN A 69 -0.38 -4.83 -0.10
C ASN A 69 1.02 -5.46 -0.27
N TRP A 70 1.52 -6.21 0.71
CA TRP A 70 2.84 -6.87 0.60
C TRP A 70 3.03 -7.62 -0.72
N TYR A 71 1.95 -8.13 -1.32
CA TYR A 71 2.01 -8.96 -2.52
C TYR A 71 2.46 -8.18 -3.78
N MET A 72 2.47 -6.86 -3.75
CA MET A 72 3.05 -6.06 -4.85
C MET A 72 4.51 -6.41 -5.13
N TRP A 73 5.23 -6.84 -4.09
CA TRP A 73 6.64 -7.20 -4.18
C TRP A 73 6.88 -8.63 -4.67
N ASN A 74 5.80 -9.43 -4.82
CA ASN A 74 5.88 -10.86 -5.13
C ASN A 74 6.79 -11.20 -6.31
N ARG A 75 6.80 -10.36 -7.34
CA ARG A 75 7.65 -10.54 -8.54
C ARG A 75 9.14 -10.31 -8.24
N LEU A 76 9.47 -9.54 -7.22
CA LEU A 76 10.85 -9.19 -6.84
C LEU A 76 11.41 -10.12 -5.75
N LEU A 77 10.53 -10.69 -4.90
CA LEU A 77 10.94 -11.47 -3.73
C LEU A 77 11.91 -12.62 -4.07
N PRO A 78 11.71 -13.43 -5.14
CA PRO A 78 12.61 -14.55 -5.45
C PRO A 78 14.05 -14.10 -5.71
N GLU A 79 14.27 -13.00 -6.39
CA GLU A 79 15.61 -12.50 -6.70
C GLU A 79 16.22 -11.76 -5.51
N LEU A 80 15.47 -10.83 -4.91
CA LEU A 80 15.97 -10.07 -3.75
C LEU A 80 16.36 -10.98 -2.57
N SER A 81 15.63 -12.08 -2.35
CA SER A 81 15.91 -13.03 -1.27
C SER A 81 17.22 -13.83 -1.44
N LYS A 82 17.84 -13.80 -2.61
CA LYS A 82 19.17 -14.37 -2.81
C LYS A 82 20.26 -13.53 -2.13
N HIS A 83 20.01 -12.24 -1.93
CA HIS A 83 20.99 -11.25 -1.47
C HIS A 83 20.64 -10.64 -0.12
N PHE A 84 19.34 -10.59 0.23
CA PHE A 84 18.82 -9.91 1.42
C PHE A 84 17.92 -10.82 2.25
N THR A 85 17.84 -10.55 3.53
CA THR A 85 16.67 -10.92 4.33
C THR A 85 15.60 -9.89 4.04
N VAL A 86 14.60 -10.27 3.21
CA VAL A 86 13.55 -9.36 2.76
C VAL A 86 12.37 -9.43 3.69
N ILE A 87 11.89 -8.27 4.15
CA ILE A 87 10.71 -8.11 4.98
C ILE A 87 9.71 -7.22 4.21
N ALA A 88 8.50 -7.72 3.97
CA ALA A 88 7.43 -6.96 3.31
C ALA A 88 6.15 -7.03 4.16
N PRO A 89 5.86 -5.99 4.95
CA PRO A 89 4.66 -5.91 5.77
C PRO A 89 3.43 -5.49 4.96
N ASP A 90 2.24 -5.83 5.49
CA ASP A 90 1.03 -5.05 5.25
C ASP A 90 1.04 -3.85 6.22
N MET A 91 0.91 -2.64 5.70
CA MET A 91 0.79 -1.46 6.57
C MET A 91 -0.51 -1.51 7.40
N ARG A 92 -0.53 -0.82 8.56
CA ARG A 92 -1.77 -0.66 9.32
C ARG A 92 -2.91 -0.19 8.42
N GLY A 93 -4.08 -0.75 8.62
CA GLY A 93 -5.28 -0.39 7.86
C GLY A 93 -5.63 -1.32 6.73
N VAL A 94 -4.71 -2.14 6.19
CA VAL A 94 -5.00 -3.02 5.06
C VAL A 94 -4.53 -4.47 5.27
N GLY A 95 -4.91 -5.33 4.36
CA GLY A 95 -4.49 -6.74 4.31
C GLY A 95 -4.78 -7.46 5.62
N GLU A 96 -3.80 -8.21 6.09
CA GLU A 96 -3.89 -8.98 7.33
C GLU A 96 -3.45 -8.19 8.57
N SER A 97 -3.00 -6.93 8.41
CA SER A 97 -2.64 -6.07 9.53
C SER A 97 -3.86 -5.49 10.25
N GLY A 98 -3.67 -5.04 11.48
CA GLY A 98 -4.68 -4.40 12.30
C GLY A 98 -5.21 -3.09 11.68
N LYS A 99 -6.47 -2.76 11.99
CA LYS A 99 -7.18 -1.57 11.50
C LYS A 99 -7.61 -0.71 12.69
N PRO A 100 -6.64 -0.05 13.38
CA PRO A 100 -6.94 0.81 14.52
C PRO A 100 -7.77 2.02 14.10
N ALA A 101 -8.40 2.69 15.07
CA ALA A 101 -9.22 3.88 14.81
C ALA A 101 -8.40 5.11 14.37
N GLY A 102 -7.06 5.11 14.55
CA GLY A 102 -6.22 6.27 14.26
C GLY A 102 -4.75 5.93 14.09
N GLY A 103 -3.89 6.97 14.03
CA GLY A 103 -2.45 6.84 13.88
C GLY A 103 -2.03 6.56 12.45
N TYR A 104 -2.75 7.09 11.48
CA TYR A 104 -2.53 6.87 10.06
C TYR A 104 -1.64 7.95 9.40
N ASP A 105 -1.12 8.89 10.17
CA ASP A 105 -0.06 9.79 9.73
C ASP A 105 1.25 9.01 9.50
N LYS A 106 2.03 9.45 8.51
CA LYS A 106 3.21 8.68 8.06
C LYS A 106 4.32 8.65 9.10
N LYS A 107 4.38 9.65 9.98
CA LYS A 107 5.28 9.66 11.11
C LYS A 107 5.00 8.50 12.08
N ASN A 108 3.75 8.29 12.44
CA ASN A 108 3.35 7.17 13.31
C ASN A 108 3.42 5.82 12.58
N MET A 109 3.04 5.74 11.29
CA MET A 109 3.19 4.52 10.50
C MET A 109 4.66 4.10 10.33
N ALA A 110 5.57 5.05 10.27
CA ALA A 110 7.01 4.80 10.27
C ALA A 110 7.49 4.17 11.59
N VAL A 111 6.89 4.53 12.73
CA VAL A 111 7.16 3.87 14.01
C VAL A 111 6.75 2.41 13.99
N ASP A 112 5.62 2.04 13.35
CA ASP A 112 5.25 0.62 13.18
C ASP A 112 6.36 -0.16 12.47
N MET A 113 6.88 0.42 11.39
CA MET A 113 7.93 -0.23 10.59
C MET A 113 9.25 -0.32 11.36
N HIS A 114 9.62 0.73 12.11
CA HIS A 114 10.82 0.75 12.94
C HIS A 114 10.72 -0.29 14.07
N GLU A 115 9.62 -0.31 14.81
CA GLU A 115 9.42 -1.27 15.89
C GLU A 115 9.30 -2.71 15.36
N LEU A 116 8.74 -2.93 14.16
CA LEU A 116 8.77 -4.22 13.50
C LEU A 116 10.21 -4.68 13.27
N MET A 117 11.05 -3.86 12.62
CA MET A 117 12.44 -4.21 12.34
C MET A 117 13.22 -4.46 13.62
N LYS A 118 13.03 -3.63 14.64
CA LYS A 118 13.64 -3.79 15.96
C LYS A 118 13.20 -5.08 16.66
N SER A 119 11.91 -5.44 16.57
CA SER A 119 11.39 -6.71 17.15
C SER A 119 12.00 -7.95 16.49
N LEU A 120 12.45 -7.82 15.24
CA LEU A 120 13.14 -8.85 14.47
C LEU A 120 14.66 -8.84 14.70
N GLY A 121 15.19 -7.93 15.52
CA GLY A 121 16.61 -7.81 15.85
C GLY A 121 17.43 -7.01 14.83
N TYR A 122 16.78 -6.27 13.92
CA TYR A 122 17.46 -5.45 12.91
C TYR A 122 17.51 -3.98 13.30
N GLN A 123 18.71 -3.37 13.29
CA GLN A 123 18.93 -1.97 13.61
C GLN A 123 19.37 -1.14 12.39
N HIS A 124 20.18 -1.71 11.51
CA HIS A 124 20.68 -1.02 10.32
C HIS A 124 20.14 -1.71 9.08
N ILE A 125 19.20 -1.07 8.37
CA ILE A 125 18.44 -1.69 7.30
C ILE A 125 18.62 -0.96 5.96
N ASN A 126 18.39 -1.69 4.88
CA ASN A 126 18.04 -1.14 3.59
C ASN A 126 16.51 -0.96 3.54
N LEU A 127 16.03 0.13 2.98
CA LEU A 127 14.62 0.51 3.01
C LEU A 127 14.14 0.94 1.62
N ALA A 128 13.02 0.39 1.18
CA ALA A 128 12.36 0.84 -0.03
C ALA A 128 10.87 1.05 0.21
N GLY A 129 10.31 2.09 -0.39
CA GLY A 129 8.87 2.40 -0.31
C GLY A 129 8.31 2.91 -1.63
N HIS A 130 7.08 2.50 -1.94
CA HIS A 130 6.34 2.92 -3.11
C HIS A 130 5.05 3.64 -2.71
N ASP A 131 4.69 4.74 -3.40
CA ASP A 131 3.46 5.52 -3.16
C ASP A 131 3.33 5.97 -1.70
N ILE A 132 2.27 5.64 -0.97
CA ILE A 132 2.16 5.92 0.48
C ILE A 132 3.34 5.30 1.24
N GLY A 133 3.82 4.13 0.82
CA GLY A 133 5.01 3.49 1.40
C GLY A 133 6.30 4.31 1.22
N LEU A 134 6.42 5.10 0.16
CA LEU A 134 7.50 6.09 0.00
C LEU A 134 7.44 7.13 1.11
N MET A 135 6.24 7.65 1.40
CA MET A 135 6.05 8.67 2.45
C MET A 135 6.37 8.11 3.84
N VAL A 136 5.99 6.85 4.10
CA VAL A 136 6.34 6.13 5.35
C VAL A 136 7.84 5.87 5.44
N ALA A 137 8.48 5.45 4.34
CA ALA A 137 9.91 5.20 4.28
C ALA A 137 10.74 6.49 4.50
N TYR A 138 10.30 7.61 3.93
CA TYR A 138 10.89 8.91 4.21
C TYR A 138 10.77 9.29 5.69
N ALA A 139 9.56 9.19 6.25
CA ALA A 139 9.32 9.49 7.67
C ALA A 139 10.12 8.56 8.60
N TYR A 140 10.33 7.30 8.23
CA TYR A 140 11.23 6.37 8.93
C TYR A 140 12.66 6.90 8.93
N ALA A 141 13.21 7.16 7.73
CA ALA A 141 14.59 7.64 7.58
C ALA A 141 14.84 8.99 8.26
N ALA A 142 13.85 9.87 8.28
CA ALA A 142 13.94 11.18 8.94
C ALA A 142 13.93 11.08 10.47
N GLN A 143 13.13 10.16 11.04
CA GLN A 143 13.09 9.95 12.50
C GLN A 143 14.26 9.12 13.01
N PHE A 144 14.73 8.15 12.22
CA PHE A 144 15.76 7.18 12.61
C PHE A 144 16.90 7.11 11.58
N PRO A 145 17.58 8.24 11.31
CA PRO A 145 18.57 8.31 10.21
C PRO A 145 19.78 7.40 10.42
N GLY A 146 20.10 7.04 11.66
CA GLY A 146 21.18 6.10 11.99
C GLY A 146 20.84 4.64 11.69
N ASP A 147 19.58 4.33 11.52
CA ASP A 147 19.11 2.96 11.31
C ASP A 147 18.88 2.61 9.83
N VAL A 148 19.06 3.58 8.91
CA VAL A 148 18.90 3.38 7.48
C VAL A 148 20.25 3.47 6.77
N LYS A 149 20.68 2.37 6.15
CA LYS A 149 21.90 2.30 5.34
C LYS A 149 21.69 2.97 3.98
N LYS A 150 20.64 2.58 3.28
CA LYS A 150 20.26 3.08 1.95
C LYS A 150 18.75 3.14 1.84
N LEU A 151 18.24 4.13 1.11
CA LEU A 151 16.82 4.40 0.94
C LEU A 151 16.45 4.45 -0.54
N ALA A 152 15.46 3.66 -0.96
CA ALA A 152 14.85 3.78 -2.29
C ALA A 152 13.41 4.31 -2.17
N LEU A 153 13.12 5.42 -2.83
CA LEU A 153 11.81 6.07 -2.86
C LEU A 153 11.21 5.97 -4.26
N MET A 154 10.01 5.37 -4.38
CA MET A 154 9.40 5.03 -5.67
C MET A 154 8.08 5.77 -5.88
N ASP A 155 8.05 6.56 -6.90
CA ASP A 155 6.93 7.06 -7.69
C ASP A 155 5.80 7.75 -6.91
N ALA A 156 6.14 8.59 -5.92
CA ALA A 156 5.23 9.51 -5.24
C ALA A 156 5.98 10.75 -4.75
N LEU A 157 5.26 11.71 -4.18
CA LEU A 157 5.81 12.94 -3.63
C LEU A 157 5.52 13.06 -2.12
N LEU A 158 6.30 13.84 -1.43
CA LEU A 158 6.14 14.09 0.01
C LEU A 158 5.17 15.26 0.24
N PRO A 159 4.07 15.06 0.99
CA PRO A 159 3.18 16.15 1.37
C PRO A 159 3.93 17.32 1.99
N GLY A 160 3.63 18.54 1.53
CA GLY A 160 4.19 19.79 2.07
C GLY A 160 5.60 20.15 1.60
N ILE A 161 6.28 19.31 0.83
CA ILE A 161 7.58 19.66 0.23
C ILE A 161 7.34 20.34 -1.12
N GLU A 162 7.53 21.64 -1.14
CA GLU A 162 7.22 22.49 -2.31
C GLU A 162 8.45 22.63 -3.26
N PRO A 163 8.24 23.10 -4.52
CA PRO A 163 6.99 23.66 -5.08
C PRO A 163 6.04 22.64 -5.74
N VAL A 164 6.44 21.37 -5.88
CA VAL A 164 5.72 20.39 -6.71
C VAL A 164 4.48 19.83 -6.00
N TRP A 165 4.52 19.69 -4.67
CA TRP A 165 3.42 19.10 -3.91
C TRP A 165 2.07 19.79 -4.14
N SER A 166 2.03 21.12 -4.02
CA SER A 166 0.77 21.88 -4.20
C SER A 166 0.21 21.73 -5.61
N GLN A 167 1.06 21.63 -6.63
CA GLN A 167 0.63 21.43 -8.02
C GLN A 167 0.00 20.05 -8.23
N VAL A 168 0.66 18.99 -7.74
CA VAL A 168 0.15 17.62 -7.85
C VAL A 168 -1.12 17.46 -7.03
N LYS A 169 -1.17 18.00 -5.80
CA LYS A 169 -2.36 17.95 -4.95
C LYS A 169 -3.59 18.60 -5.64
N ALA A 170 -3.40 19.68 -6.38
CA ALA A 170 -4.49 20.35 -7.10
C ALA A 170 -5.02 19.52 -8.29
N GLN A 171 -4.18 18.69 -8.91
CA GLN A 171 -4.54 17.89 -10.10
C GLN A 171 -5.07 16.50 -9.74
N ALA A 172 -4.61 15.92 -8.62
CA ALA A 172 -4.97 14.59 -8.18
C ALA A 172 -6.35 14.59 -7.50
N TRP A 173 -7.43 14.49 -8.29
CA TRP A 173 -8.81 14.49 -7.80
C TRP A 173 -9.05 13.46 -6.68
N TRP A 174 -8.35 12.34 -6.75
CA TRP A 174 -8.45 11.26 -5.76
C TRP A 174 -7.99 11.67 -4.37
N PHE A 175 -7.03 12.58 -4.22
CA PHE A 175 -6.62 13.09 -2.92
C PHE A 175 -7.77 13.81 -2.21
N GLY A 176 -8.58 14.57 -2.96
CA GLY A 176 -9.76 15.22 -2.45
C GLY A 176 -10.83 14.24 -1.99
N PHE A 177 -11.09 13.18 -2.77
CA PHE A 177 -12.06 12.15 -2.43
C PHE A 177 -11.58 11.24 -1.29
N PHE A 178 -10.36 10.70 -1.40
CA PHE A 178 -9.84 9.74 -0.42
C PHE A 178 -9.69 10.35 0.98
N GLY A 179 -9.39 11.64 1.07
CA GLY A 179 -9.28 12.36 2.33
C GLY A 179 -10.61 12.70 3.02
N GLN A 180 -11.77 12.39 2.43
CA GLN A 180 -13.06 12.66 3.05
C GLN A 180 -13.39 11.64 4.15
N PRO A 181 -14.12 12.05 5.22
CA PRO A 181 -14.39 11.20 6.37
C PRO A 181 -15.02 9.84 6.08
N HIS A 182 -15.92 9.76 5.09
CA HIS A 182 -16.68 8.54 4.77
C HIS A 182 -16.31 7.89 3.44
N SER A 183 -15.24 8.34 2.78
CA SER A 183 -14.84 7.84 1.47
C SER A 183 -14.54 6.34 1.47
N GLY A 184 -13.87 5.84 2.50
CA GLY A 184 -13.60 4.40 2.65
C GLY A 184 -14.87 3.57 2.84
N GLU A 185 -15.86 4.10 3.54
CA GLU A 185 -17.17 3.45 3.72
C GLU A 185 -17.97 3.39 2.41
N ILE A 186 -17.93 4.47 1.61
CA ILE A 186 -18.57 4.54 0.30
C ILE A 186 -18.01 3.47 -0.64
N VAL A 187 -16.70 3.19 -0.59
CA VAL A 187 -16.03 2.18 -1.41
C VAL A 187 -16.18 0.77 -0.84
N SER A 188 -16.46 0.65 0.47
CA SER A 188 -16.63 -0.65 1.13
C SER A 188 -17.73 -1.48 0.44
N GLY A 189 -17.43 -2.76 0.19
CA GLY A 189 -18.31 -3.66 -0.57
C GLY A 189 -18.27 -3.48 -2.10
N LYS A 190 -17.56 -2.46 -2.62
CA LYS A 190 -17.41 -2.18 -4.06
C LYS A 190 -15.93 -2.09 -4.48
N VAL A 191 -15.02 -2.66 -3.68
CA VAL A 191 -13.56 -2.57 -3.87
C VAL A 191 -13.12 -3.00 -5.25
N GLY A 192 -13.67 -4.12 -5.77
CA GLY A 192 -13.33 -4.61 -7.10
C GLY A 192 -13.70 -3.64 -8.22
N LEU A 193 -14.91 -3.05 -8.16
CA LEU A 193 -15.34 -2.02 -9.11
C LEU A 193 -14.44 -0.79 -9.02
N PHE A 194 -14.22 -0.30 -7.80
CA PHE A 194 -13.40 0.89 -7.56
C PHE A 194 -11.97 0.73 -8.12
N PHE A 195 -11.29 -0.37 -7.82
CA PHE A 195 -9.92 -0.57 -8.30
C PHE A 195 -9.83 -0.87 -9.79
N THR A 196 -10.84 -1.49 -10.40
CA THR A 196 -10.89 -1.69 -11.85
C THR A 196 -10.84 -0.35 -12.60
N ASP A 197 -11.47 0.69 -12.04
CA ASP A 197 -11.47 2.03 -12.62
C ASP A 197 -10.26 2.87 -12.14
N PHE A 198 -9.81 2.67 -10.90
CA PHE A 198 -8.72 3.49 -10.32
C PHE A 198 -7.34 3.10 -10.86
N TRP A 199 -7.00 1.80 -10.93
CA TRP A 199 -5.66 1.39 -11.37
C TRP A 199 -5.26 1.93 -12.76
N PRO A 200 -6.14 1.95 -13.78
CA PRO A 200 -5.81 2.55 -15.07
C PRO A 200 -5.63 4.07 -15.03
N THR A 201 -6.18 4.77 -14.03
CA THR A 201 -6.12 6.24 -13.92
C THR A 201 -4.67 6.73 -13.76
N VAL A 202 -3.84 5.96 -13.07
CA VAL A 202 -2.44 6.30 -12.78
C VAL A 202 -1.44 5.33 -13.42
N GLY A 203 -1.92 4.23 -14.04
CA GLY A 203 -1.12 3.26 -14.77
C GLY A 203 -0.89 3.67 -16.22
N PHE A 204 0.15 3.15 -16.82
CA PHE A 204 0.45 3.30 -18.25
C PHE A 204 0.15 2.01 -19.03
N GLN A 205 0.58 0.86 -18.52
CA GLN A 205 0.38 -0.42 -19.17
C GLN A 205 -0.98 -1.04 -18.79
N LYS A 206 -1.83 -1.30 -19.79
CA LYS A 206 -3.21 -1.81 -19.59
C LYS A 206 -3.26 -3.16 -18.84
N ASN A 207 -2.24 -3.99 -18.94
CA ASN A 207 -2.18 -5.34 -18.35
C ASN A 207 -1.08 -5.47 -17.30
N ALA A 208 -0.75 -4.39 -16.58
CA ALA A 208 0.28 -4.39 -15.54
C ALA A 208 0.03 -5.47 -14.48
N PHE A 209 -1.21 -5.62 -14.04
CA PHE A 209 -1.59 -6.60 -13.01
C PHE A 209 -2.07 -7.93 -13.59
N THR A 210 -1.52 -9.03 -13.08
CA THR A 210 -2.08 -10.36 -13.31
C THR A 210 -3.45 -10.52 -12.62
N VAL A 211 -4.20 -11.55 -13.00
CA VAL A 211 -5.46 -11.89 -12.32
C VAL A 211 -5.23 -12.18 -10.83
N ALA A 212 -4.13 -12.87 -10.50
CA ALA A 212 -3.77 -13.20 -9.12
C ALA A 212 -3.50 -11.94 -8.29
N GLU A 213 -2.76 -10.97 -8.82
CA GLU A 213 -2.48 -9.70 -8.16
C GLU A 213 -3.74 -8.88 -7.95
N ARG A 214 -4.58 -8.72 -8.97
CA ARG A 214 -5.87 -8.02 -8.81
C ARG A 214 -6.74 -8.66 -7.73
N ASN A 215 -6.86 -9.98 -7.75
CA ASN A 215 -7.66 -10.70 -6.77
C ASN A 215 -7.13 -10.53 -5.35
N GLU A 216 -5.81 -10.57 -5.15
CA GLU A 216 -5.20 -10.37 -3.84
C GLU A 216 -5.38 -8.93 -3.34
N PHE A 217 -5.16 -7.94 -4.18
CA PHE A 217 -5.32 -6.54 -3.77
C PHE A 217 -6.80 -6.22 -3.46
N ILE A 218 -7.75 -6.68 -4.30
CA ILE A 218 -9.18 -6.55 -4.02
C ILE A 218 -9.54 -7.24 -2.70
N ARG A 219 -9.05 -8.46 -2.47
CA ARG A 219 -9.26 -9.19 -1.23
C ARG A 219 -8.73 -8.42 -0.02
N ALA A 220 -7.48 -7.94 -0.08
CA ALA A 220 -6.83 -7.23 1.01
C ALA A 220 -7.58 -5.97 1.45
N TYR A 221 -8.20 -5.27 0.50
CA TYR A 221 -9.02 -4.09 0.76
C TYR A 221 -10.49 -4.41 1.05
N SER A 222 -10.95 -5.62 0.78
CA SER A 222 -12.31 -6.08 1.11
C SER A 222 -12.44 -6.62 2.54
N VAL A 223 -11.33 -6.77 3.26
CA VAL A 223 -11.37 -7.10 4.70
C VAL A 223 -12.10 -5.98 5.46
N PRO A 224 -12.99 -6.30 6.42
CA PRO A 224 -13.72 -5.28 7.18
C PRO A 224 -12.80 -4.21 7.76
N GLY A 225 -13.12 -2.93 7.49
CA GLY A 225 -12.34 -1.76 7.91
C GLY A 225 -11.12 -1.43 7.04
N ALA A 226 -10.75 -2.27 6.05
CA ALA A 226 -9.54 -2.04 5.27
C ALA A 226 -9.64 -0.83 4.32
N THR A 227 -10.78 -0.62 3.66
CA THR A 227 -10.99 0.58 2.85
C THR A 227 -10.93 1.84 3.71
N THR A 228 -11.61 1.87 4.85
CA THR A 228 -11.58 3.00 5.79
C THR A 228 -10.17 3.26 6.29
N GLY A 229 -9.42 2.22 6.70
CA GLY A 229 -8.04 2.35 7.14
C GLY A 229 -7.12 2.92 6.06
N ALA A 230 -7.20 2.42 4.83
CA ALA A 230 -6.40 2.90 3.71
C ALA A 230 -6.72 4.35 3.33
N PHE A 231 -7.99 4.73 3.36
CA PHE A 231 -8.41 6.10 3.05
C PHE A 231 -8.01 7.09 4.14
N HIS A 232 -7.93 6.66 5.40
CA HIS A 232 -7.36 7.47 6.48
C HIS A 232 -5.90 7.87 6.22
N TRP A 233 -5.12 7.13 5.42
CA TRP A 233 -3.77 7.56 5.01
C TRP A 233 -3.79 8.91 4.28
N PHE A 234 -4.76 9.12 3.40
CA PHE A 234 -4.92 10.37 2.66
C PHE A 234 -5.49 11.50 3.53
N GLY A 235 -6.36 11.16 4.48
CA GLY A 235 -6.90 12.11 5.45
C GLY A 235 -5.83 12.77 6.33
N GLN A 236 -4.63 12.18 6.42
CA GLN A 236 -3.52 12.71 7.22
C GLN A 236 -2.56 13.62 6.43
N PHE A 237 -2.73 13.83 5.14
CA PHE A 237 -1.78 14.62 4.33
C PHE A 237 -1.49 16.03 4.87
N ASN A 238 -2.44 16.66 5.55
CA ASN A 238 -2.21 17.95 6.18
C ASN A 238 -1.29 17.84 7.42
N GLN A 239 -1.38 16.75 8.19
CA GLN A 239 -0.46 16.47 9.29
C GLN A 239 0.91 16.05 8.74
N ASP A 240 0.92 15.16 7.75
CA ASP A 240 2.15 14.70 7.09
C ASP A 240 2.95 15.87 6.51
N ALA A 241 2.24 16.88 5.93
CA ALA A 241 2.89 18.09 5.41
C ALA A 241 3.62 18.87 6.50
N LYS A 242 3.02 19.01 7.69
CA LYS A 242 3.67 19.68 8.82
C LYS A 242 4.89 18.90 9.29
N ASP A 243 4.75 17.58 9.44
CA ASP A 243 5.85 16.72 9.87
C ASP A 243 7.00 16.70 8.86
N ASN A 244 6.69 16.63 7.55
CA ASN A 244 7.70 16.63 6.50
C ASN A 244 8.45 17.95 6.40
N VAL A 245 7.80 19.11 6.62
CA VAL A 245 8.49 20.42 6.69
C VAL A 245 9.48 20.45 7.86
N GLU A 246 9.11 19.87 9.01
CA GLU A 246 10.05 19.76 10.15
C GLU A 246 11.19 18.80 9.85
N PHE A 247 10.92 17.64 9.28
CA PHE A 247 11.95 16.67 8.88
C PHE A 247 12.94 17.24 7.86
N ALA A 248 12.43 18.01 6.89
CA ALA A 248 13.25 18.60 5.83
C ALA A 248 14.28 19.66 6.32
N LYS A 249 14.14 20.18 7.55
CA LYS A 249 15.13 21.05 8.16
C LYS A 249 16.52 20.41 8.28
N LYS A 250 16.55 19.06 8.34
CA LYS A 250 17.78 18.28 8.33
C LYS A 250 17.72 17.24 7.22
N LYS A 251 18.45 17.49 6.12
CA LYS A 251 18.49 16.56 4.99
C LYS A 251 19.00 15.18 5.40
N LEU A 252 18.41 14.16 4.79
CA LEU A 252 18.79 12.76 4.96
C LEU A 252 20.25 12.55 4.49
N PRO A 253 21.12 11.95 5.33
CA PRO A 253 22.53 11.78 5.01
C PRO A 253 22.84 10.51 4.21
N MET A 254 21.98 9.47 4.28
CA MET A 254 22.20 8.20 3.60
C MET A 254 22.00 8.32 2.09
N PRO A 255 22.64 7.44 1.29
CA PRO A 255 22.35 7.34 -0.14
C PRO A 255 20.85 7.09 -0.39
N LEU A 256 20.27 7.84 -1.34
CA LEU A 256 18.87 7.77 -1.72
C LEU A 256 18.75 7.52 -3.23
N LEU A 257 18.00 6.48 -3.61
CA LEU A 257 17.57 6.21 -4.97
C LEU A 257 16.15 6.73 -5.17
N ALA A 258 15.98 7.71 -6.06
CA ALA A 258 14.70 8.23 -6.47
C ALA A 258 14.28 7.54 -7.79
N MET A 259 13.27 6.66 -7.73
CA MET A 259 12.79 5.88 -8.87
C MET A 259 11.44 6.43 -9.33
N GLY A 260 11.43 7.29 -10.35
CA GLY A 260 10.23 7.85 -10.95
C GLY A 260 9.89 7.21 -12.29
N SER A 261 8.62 6.90 -12.52
CA SER A 261 8.15 6.40 -13.82
C SER A 261 8.03 7.54 -14.84
N ASP A 262 8.32 7.28 -16.10
CA ASP A 262 8.33 8.34 -17.14
C ASP A 262 6.93 8.86 -17.52
N HIS A 263 5.87 8.12 -17.17
CA HIS A 263 4.48 8.53 -17.37
C HIS A 263 3.75 8.99 -16.10
N PHE A 264 4.43 9.11 -14.94
CA PHE A 264 3.81 9.61 -13.72
C PHE A 264 4.74 10.57 -12.95
N ALA A 265 5.67 10.07 -12.10
CA ALA A 265 6.51 10.95 -11.28
C ALA A 265 7.78 11.44 -11.99
N ALA A 266 8.21 10.78 -13.07
CA ALA A 266 9.34 11.15 -13.93
C ALA A 266 10.56 11.70 -13.14
N SER A 267 11.26 12.68 -13.72
CA SER A 267 12.37 13.38 -13.09
C SER A 267 11.97 14.29 -11.92
N PHE A 268 10.68 14.58 -11.76
CA PHE A 268 10.20 15.39 -10.63
C PHE A 268 10.55 14.74 -9.29
N LEU A 269 10.51 13.42 -9.19
CA LEU A 269 10.82 12.72 -7.94
C LEU A 269 12.27 12.96 -7.51
N ALA A 270 13.23 12.86 -8.42
CA ALA A 270 14.64 13.10 -8.08
C ALA A 270 14.89 14.55 -7.65
N ALA A 271 14.29 15.51 -8.36
CA ALA A 271 14.34 16.92 -7.99
C ALA A 271 13.74 17.16 -6.59
N HIS A 272 12.58 16.55 -6.32
CA HIS A 272 11.88 16.59 -5.04
C HIS A 272 12.72 15.98 -3.91
N CYS A 273 13.33 14.81 -4.12
CA CYS A 273 14.21 14.17 -3.15
C CYS A 273 15.47 14.99 -2.83
N LYS A 274 16.02 15.77 -3.77
CA LYS A 274 17.16 16.69 -3.53
C LYS A 274 16.83 17.81 -2.56
N LEU A 275 15.56 18.12 -2.35
CA LEU A 275 15.14 19.09 -1.33
C LEU A 275 15.34 18.52 0.09
N VAL A 276 15.22 17.22 0.28
CA VAL A 276 15.18 16.54 1.58
C VAL A 276 16.33 15.57 1.83
N ALA A 277 17.22 15.36 0.86
CA ALA A 277 18.39 14.47 0.99
C ALA A 277 19.64 15.08 0.33
N THR A 278 20.83 14.62 0.78
CA THR A 278 22.11 15.14 0.29
C THR A 278 22.72 14.32 -0.84
N ASN A 279 22.45 13.01 -0.88
CA ASN A 279 23.02 12.07 -1.85
C ASN A 279 21.90 11.34 -2.60
N VAL A 280 21.44 11.92 -3.70
CA VAL A 280 20.29 11.43 -4.49
C VAL A 280 20.78 10.92 -5.83
N GLN A 281 20.53 9.64 -6.10
CA GLN A 281 20.65 9.01 -7.42
C GLN A 281 19.25 8.95 -8.06
N GLU A 282 19.20 9.16 -9.37
CA GLU A 282 17.96 9.11 -10.15
C GLU A 282 17.88 7.81 -10.93
N SER A 283 16.70 7.19 -10.95
CA SER A 283 16.31 6.15 -11.90
C SER A 283 14.95 6.52 -12.51
N ILE A 284 14.89 6.63 -13.84
CA ILE A 284 13.65 6.82 -14.58
C ILE A 284 13.22 5.47 -15.14
N ILE A 285 12.10 4.95 -14.63
CA ILE A 285 11.50 3.70 -15.09
C ILE A 285 10.76 3.96 -16.39
N LYS A 286 11.24 3.35 -17.47
CA LYS A 286 10.74 3.57 -18.84
C LYS A 286 9.48 2.79 -19.14
N ASP A 287 8.62 3.37 -19.98
CA ASP A 287 7.36 2.77 -20.41
C ASP A 287 6.49 2.32 -19.21
N SER A 288 6.44 3.15 -18.17
CA SER A 288 5.75 2.88 -16.90
C SER A 288 4.92 4.06 -16.43
N GLY A 289 3.74 3.76 -15.92
CA GLY A 289 2.99 4.65 -15.04
C GLY A 289 3.34 4.37 -13.57
N HIS A 290 2.38 4.64 -12.69
CA HIS A 290 2.57 4.58 -11.25
C HIS A 290 2.90 3.17 -10.70
N TRP A 291 2.46 2.10 -11.36
CA TRP A 291 2.62 0.74 -10.85
C TRP A 291 3.97 0.14 -11.26
N VAL A 292 5.06 0.84 -10.96
CA VAL A 292 6.42 0.58 -11.47
C VAL A 292 6.86 -0.88 -11.34
N VAL A 293 6.55 -1.55 -10.23
CA VAL A 293 6.91 -2.95 -9.99
C VAL A 293 6.18 -3.89 -10.95
N GLN A 294 4.90 -3.65 -11.21
CA GLN A 294 4.07 -4.46 -12.08
C GLN A 294 4.28 -4.13 -13.55
N GLU A 295 4.53 -2.85 -13.86
CA GLU A 295 4.70 -2.40 -15.24
C GLU A 295 6.12 -2.71 -15.76
N GLN A 296 7.15 -2.56 -14.93
CA GLN A 296 8.56 -2.72 -15.33
C GLN A 296 9.38 -3.52 -14.30
N THR A 297 8.90 -4.72 -13.95
CA THR A 297 9.51 -5.58 -12.92
C THR A 297 11.02 -5.75 -13.13
N ALA A 298 11.48 -6.01 -14.35
CA ALA A 298 12.88 -6.30 -14.64
C ALA A 298 13.79 -5.08 -14.41
N GLN A 299 13.35 -3.88 -14.84
CA GLN A 299 14.10 -2.65 -14.60
C GLN A 299 14.14 -2.31 -13.12
N VAL A 300 13.00 -2.32 -12.43
CA VAL A 300 12.92 -2.05 -10.99
C VAL A 300 13.81 -3.00 -10.20
N GLN A 301 13.77 -4.31 -10.51
CA GLN A 301 14.63 -5.31 -9.87
C GLN A 301 16.11 -5.00 -10.06
N LYS A 302 16.52 -4.74 -11.30
CA LYS A 302 17.91 -4.42 -11.62
C LYS A 302 18.39 -3.18 -10.88
N ASP A 303 17.61 -2.11 -10.90
CA ASP A 303 18.02 -0.82 -10.31
C ASP A 303 18.07 -0.89 -8.78
N LEU A 304 17.16 -1.64 -8.13
CA LEU A 304 17.23 -1.91 -6.70
C LEU A 304 18.47 -2.73 -6.31
N LEU A 305 18.76 -3.81 -7.07
CA LEU A 305 19.95 -4.63 -6.81
C LEU A 305 21.23 -3.82 -7.03
N ASP A 306 21.33 -3.07 -8.12
CA ASP A 306 22.47 -2.21 -8.40
C ASP A 306 22.70 -1.17 -7.31
N PHE A 307 21.65 -0.63 -6.73
CA PHE A 307 21.73 0.35 -5.67
C PHE A 307 22.09 -0.27 -4.32
N PHE A 308 21.39 -1.31 -3.90
CA PHE A 308 21.57 -1.86 -2.56
C PHE A 308 22.83 -2.71 -2.40
N LEU A 309 23.35 -3.33 -3.46
CA LEU A 309 24.55 -4.17 -3.41
C LEU A 309 25.88 -3.41 -3.56
N LYS A 310 25.86 -2.20 -4.09
CA LYS A 310 27.05 -1.32 -4.18
C LYS A 310 27.26 -0.54 -2.88
#